data_34b20a64946f86e280a836bd3f03ae32
#
_entry.id   34b20a64946f86e280a836bd3f03ae32
#
_cell.length_a   1.000
_cell.length_b   1.000
_cell.length_c   1.000
_cell.angle_alpha   90.00
_cell.angle_beta   90.00
_cell.angle_gamma   90.00
#
_symmetry.space_group_name_H-M   'P 1'
#
loop_
_entity.id
_entity.type
_entity.pdbx_description
1 polymer ?
#
loop_
_entity_poly.entity_id
_entity_poly.type
_entity_poly.pdbx_seq_one_letter_code
_entity_poly.pdbx_strand_id
1 'polypeptide(L)'
;MNKKKGYTIAGATIAIIAAASFLPAPDDNPPLASQPAPQVTTANTEWTPKTAQQRKAEKAARQAAATRSLQAEQAKTHKQAQARGEETATGLTMITAAHACNDKAEQKAAAHGVNWNGNPDIDLQLHKTIGKDTFSIVYGATAKQPGASKLPVTVHCLVTGTEDHPHVTDLNINPQQ
;
A
#
# COMPACT_ATOMS: atom_id res chain seq x y z
N MET A 1 36.81 5.90 6.89
CA MET A 1 35.97 7.10 6.90
C MET A 1 34.59 6.71 6.40
N ASN A 2 33.64 6.44 7.32
CA ASN A 2 32.29 5.98 7.00
C ASN A 2 31.37 7.17 6.73
N LYS A 3 30.99 7.41 5.48
CA LYS A 3 29.94 8.37 5.11
C LYS A 3 28.57 7.70 5.29
N LYS A 4 27.90 8.03 6.38
CA LYS A 4 26.46 7.70 6.57
C LYS A 4 25.64 8.51 5.54
N LYS A 5 25.06 7.84 4.55
CA LYS A 5 24.07 8.43 3.66
C LYS A 5 22.71 8.42 4.41
N GLY A 6 22.29 9.59 4.90
CA GLY A 6 20.96 9.77 5.43
C GLY A 6 19.94 9.80 4.29
N TYR A 7 19.00 8.89 4.29
CA TYR A 7 17.83 8.93 3.42
C TYR A 7 16.76 9.78 4.07
N THR A 8 16.48 10.93 3.46
CA THR A 8 15.35 11.77 3.83
C THR A 8 14.12 11.22 3.12
N ILE A 9 13.20 10.63 3.87
CA ILE A 9 11.89 10.20 3.35
C ILE A 9 11.08 11.47 3.13
N ALA A 10 10.94 11.88 1.88
CA ALA A 10 10.02 12.93 1.47
C ALA A 10 8.60 12.35 1.50
N GLY A 11 7.79 12.83 2.46
CA GLY A 11 6.38 12.44 2.55
C GLY A 11 5.61 12.84 1.29
N ALA A 12 5.07 11.85 0.59
CA ALA A 12 4.15 12.04 -0.51
C ALA A 12 2.78 12.45 0.04
N THR A 13 2.45 13.73 -0.08
CA THR A 13 1.10 14.25 0.16
C THR A 13 0.21 13.82 -1.01
N ILE A 14 -0.67 12.85 -0.78
CA ILE A 14 -1.69 12.46 -1.76
C ILE A 14 -2.77 13.54 -1.74
N ALA A 15 -2.79 14.38 -2.76
CA ALA A 15 -3.88 15.31 -3.04
C ALA A 15 -5.03 14.52 -3.68
N ILE A 16 -6.10 14.28 -2.92
CA ILE A 16 -7.35 13.72 -3.45
C ILE A 16 -8.07 14.82 -4.21
N ILE A 17 -8.01 14.79 -5.53
CA ILE A 17 -8.83 15.63 -6.42
C ILE A 17 -10.19 14.96 -6.55
N ALA A 18 -11.20 15.49 -5.86
CA ALA A 18 -12.60 15.12 -6.08
C ALA A 18 -13.05 15.75 -7.42
N ALA A 19 -13.07 14.95 -8.48
CA ALA A 19 -13.71 15.33 -9.75
C ALA A 19 -15.23 15.20 -9.59
N ALA A 20 -15.89 16.35 -9.43
CA ALA A 20 -17.34 16.43 -9.56
C ALA A 20 -17.69 16.31 -11.03
N SER A 21 -18.22 15.18 -11.46
CA SER A 21 -18.75 14.97 -12.80
C SER A 21 -20.09 15.69 -12.94
N PHE A 22 -20.07 16.85 -13.60
CA PHE A 22 -21.28 17.51 -14.08
C PHE A 22 -21.81 16.74 -15.29
N LEU A 23 -22.91 16.03 -15.12
CA LEU A 23 -23.71 15.53 -16.25
C LEU A 23 -24.74 16.60 -16.63
N PRO A 24 -24.85 16.99 -17.90
CA PRO A 24 -25.96 17.83 -18.36
C PRO A 24 -27.24 17.01 -18.36
N ALA A 25 -28.28 17.57 -17.74
CA ALA A 25 -29.63 17.01 -17.75
C ALA A 25 -30.27 17.18 -19.15
N PRO A 26 -31.03 16.20 -19.66
CA PRO A 26 -31.85 16.42 -20.84
C PRO A 26 -33.06 17.27 -20.50
N ASP A 27 -33.31 18.29 -21.34
CA ASP A 27 -34.52 19.13 -21.34
C ASP A 27 -35.71 18.32 -21.88
N ASP A 28 -36.55 17.82 -20.94
CA ASP A 28 -37.91 17.40 -21.28
C ASP A 28 -38.87 18.10 -20.31
N ASN A 29 -39.42 19.20 -20.78
CA ASN A 29 -40.52 19.92 -20.10
C ASN A 29 -41.87 19.33 -20.53
N PRO A 30 -42.58 18.59 -19.67
CA PRO A 30 -44.01 18.37 -19.81
C PRO A 30 -44.80 19.59 -19.24
N PRO A 31 -46.01 19.90 -19.78
CA PRO A 31 -46.73 21.12 -19.47
C PRO A 31 -47.22 21.19 -18.04
N LEU A 32 -47.15 22.40 -17.47
CA LEU A 32 -47.58 22.77 -16.15
C LEU A 32 -49.04 22.36 -15.87
N ALA A 33 -49.22 21.34 -15.03
CA ALA A 33 -50.44 21.18 -14.27
C ALA A 33 -50.28 22.02 -13.00
N SER A 34 -51.26 22.92 -12.75
CA SER A 34 -51.33 23.80 -11.60
C SER A 34 -51.32 23.01 -10.31
N GLN A 35 -50.16 22.94 -9.64
CA GLN A 35 -50.07 22.43 -8.27
C GLN A 35 -50.47 23.53 -7.29
N PRO A 36 -51.32 23.21 -6.28
CA PRO A 36 -51.60 24.14 -5.21
C PRO A 36 -50.31 24.47 -4.46
N ALA A 37 -50.10 25.75 -4.15
CA ALA A 37 -48.93 26.26 -3.47
C ALA A 37 -48.62 25.45 -2.19
N PRO A 38 -47.37 25.01 -2.00
CA PRO A 38 -46.97 24.34 -0.76
C PRO A 38 -47.19 25.34 0.40
N GLN A 39 -48.00 24.94 1.37
CA GLN A 39 -48.11 25.67 2.65
C GLN A 39 -46.72 25.61 3.30
N VAL A 40 -46.02 26.74 3.32
CA VAL A 40 -44.80 26.92 4.08
C VAL A 40 -45.21 26.86 5.56
N THR A 41 -45.13 25.65 6.12
CA THR A 41 -45.11 25.48 7.57
C THR A 41 -43.78 26.06 8.03
N THR A 42 -43.77 27.30 8.47
CA THR A 42 -42.68 27.92 9.18
C THR A 42 -42.51 27.17 10.50
N ALA A 43 -41.82 26.03 10.48
CA ALA A 43 -41.25 25.46 11.67
C ALA A 43 -40.22 26.49 12.14
N ASN A 44 -40.62 27.30 13.10
CA ASN A 44 -39.75 28.26 13.79
C ASN A 44 -38.76 27.42 14.59
N THR A 45 -37.72 26.93 13.90
CA THR A 45 -36.61 26.24 14.54
C THR A 45 -35.80 27.33 15.24
N GLU A 46 -36.14 27.53 16.52
CA GLU A 46 -35.45 28.45 17.41
C GLU A 46 -33.98 28.12 17.38
N TRP A 47 -33.22 28.93 16.64
CA TRP A 47 -31.78 28.75 16.49
C TRP A 47 -31.09 29.12 17.79
N THR A 48 -30.86 28.14 18.67
CA THR A 48 -30.07 28.33 19.89
C THR A 48 -28.59 28.16 19.52
N PRO A 49 -27.77 29.20 19.72
CA PRO A 49 -26.35 29.12 19.41
C PRO A 49 -25.66 28.06 20.30
N LYS A 50 -25.05 27.05 19.68
CA LYS A 50 -24.31 26.00 20.40
C LYS A 50 -23.25 26.62 21.29
N THR A 51 -23.15 26.16 22.52
CA THR A 51 -22.09 26.57 23.45
C THR A 51 -20.72 26.17 22.95
N ALA A 52 -19.64 26.82 23.41
CA ALA A 52 -18.27 26.49 23.04
C ALA A 52 -17.95 25.01 23.35
N GLN A 53 -18.52 24.49 24.44
CA GLN A 53 -18.34 23.09 24.85
C GLN A 53 -19.04 22.11 23.90
N GLN A 54 -20.26 22.43 23.44
CA GLN A 54 -20.96 21.63 22.44
C GLN A 54 -20.23 21.60 21.09
N ARG A 55 -19.67 22.73 20.63
CA ARG A 55 -18.87 22.79 19.40
C ARG A 55 -17.58 21.96 19.52
N LYS A 56 -16.93 21.99 20.68
CA LYS A 56 -15.73 21.16 20.93
C LYS A 56 -16.07 19.67 20.93
N ALA A 57 -17.16 19.27 21.57
CA ALA A 57 -17.63 17.89 21.59
C ALA A 57 -18.02 17.40 20.18
N GLU A 58 -18.73 18.21 19.41
CA GLU A 58 -19.09 17.89 18.02
C GLU A 58 -17.87 17.73 17.12
N LYS A 59 -16.86 18.62 17.25
CA LYS A 59 -15.61 18.50 16.51
C LYS A 59 -14.86 17.21 16.88
N ALA A 60 -14.78 16.87 18.15
CA ALA A 60 -14.15 15.64 18.61
C ALA A 60 -14.90 14.39 18.09
N ALA A 61 -16.24 14.41 18.11
CA ALA A 61 -17.07 13.32 17.57
C ALA A 61 -16.87 13.14 16.06
N ARG A 62 -16.79 14.23 15.30
CA ARG A 62 -16.50 14.17 13.85
C ARG A 62 -15.10 13.62 13.57
N GLN A 63 -14.10 14.03 14.34
CA GLN A 63 -12.75 13.50 14.21
C GLN A 63 -12.70 12.00 14.52
N ALA A 64 -13.33 11.57 15.61
CA ALA A 64 -13.40 10.16 15.97
C ALA A 64 -14.15 9.32 14.92
N ALA A 65 -15.22 9.85 14.33
CA ALA A 65 -15.94 9.19 13.24
C ALA A 65 -15.07 9.05 11.98
N ALA A 66 -14.35 10.12 11.59
CA ALA A 66 -13.42 10.09 10.47
C ALA A 66 -12.30 9.09 10.68
N THR A 67 -11.71 9.04 11.88
CA THR A 67 -10.67 8.05 12.21
C THR A 67 -11.20 6.61 12.10
N ARG A 68 -12.40 6.34 12.61
CA ARG A 68 -13.02 5.01 12.51
C ARG A 68 -13.30 4.60 11.08
N SER A 69 -13.75 5.52 10.22
CA SER A 69 -13.99 5.22 8.81
C SER A 69 -12.69 4.89 8.07
N LEU A 70 -11.61 5.64 8.32
CA LEU A 70 -10.29 5.36 7.75
C LEU A 70 -9.75 4.00 8.20
N GLN A 71 -9.86 3.67 9.48
CA GLN A 71 -9.44 2.36 10.01
C GLN A 71 -10.25 1.21 9.39
N ALA A 72 -11.55 1.39 9.22
CA ALA A 72 -12.41 0.38 8.59
C ALA A 72 -12.04 0.16 7.10
N GLU A 73 -11.70 1.23 6.39
CA GLU A 73 -11.27 1.16 5.00
C GLU A 73 -9.89 0.49 4.87
N GLN A 74 -8.94 0.84 5.72
CA GLN A 74 -7.64 0.17 5.79
C GLN A 74 -7.78 -1.33 6.08
N ALA A 75 -8.60 -1.70 7.08
CA ALA A 75 -8.84 -3.11 7.39
C ALA A 75 -9.46 -3.88 6.21
N LYS A 76 -10.33 -3.24 5.43
CA LYS A 76 -10.89 -3.83 4.21
C LYS A 76 -9.82 -4.01 3.13
N THR A 77 -8.96 -3.02 2.94
CA THR A 77 -7.85 -3.08 1.97
C THR A 77 -6.87 -4.19 2.32
N HIS A 78 -6.45 -4.31 3.58
CA HIS A 78 -5.60 -5.41 4.04
C HIS A 78 -6.22 -6.79 3.80
N LYS A 79 -7.51 -6.97 4.14
CA LYS A 79 -8.21 -8.24 3.86
C LYS A 79 -8.23 -8.58 2.37
N GLN A 80 -8.41 -7.60 1.51
CA GLN A 80 -8.39 -7.80 0.07
C GLN A 80 -6.99 -8.16 -0.45
N ALA A 81 -5.93 -7.49 0.06
CA ALA A 81 -4.56 -7.81 -0.28
C ALA A 81 -4.17 -9.22 0.17
N GLN A 82 -4.57 -9.63 1.39
CA GLN A 82 -4.39 -11.00 1.88
C GLN A 82 -5.12 -12.04 1.03
N ALA A 83 -6.38 -11.75 0.62
CA ALA A 83 -7.17 -12.65 -0.24
C ALA A 83 -6.54 -12.82 -1.63
N ARG A 84 -5.80 -11.81 -2.13
CA ARG A 84 -5.04 -11.89 -3.39
C ARG A 84 -3.64 -12.49 -3.22
N GLY A 85 -3.20 -12.77 -2.00
CA GLY A 85 -1.86 -13.26 -1.71
C GLY A 85 -0.76 -12.20 -1.86
N GLU A 86 -1.13 -10.92 -1.84
CA GLU A 86 -0.21 -9.77 -1.91
C GLU A 86 0.30 -9.34 -0.53
N GLU A 87 -0.33 -9.84 0.52
CA GLU A 87 -0.01 -9.56 1.92
C GLU A 87 -0.23 -10.79 2.78
N THR A 88 0.65 -11.02 3.77
CA THR A 88 0.50 -12.08 4.77
C THR A 88 -0.46 -11.67 5.89
N ALA A 89 -0.84 -12.61 6.75
CA ALA A 89 -1.63 -12.31 7.94
C ALA A 89 -0.88 -11.43 8.96
N THR A 90 0.44 -11.38 8.89
CA THR A 90 1.30 -10.52 9.73
C THR A 90 1.52 -9.13 9.16
N GLY A 91 0.92 -8.82 8.00
CA GLY A 91 1.05 -7.53 7.34
C GLY A 91 2.31 -7.38 6.48
N LEU A 92 3.07 -8.44 6.25
CA LEU A 92 4.20 -8.41 5.32
C LEU A 92 3.66 -8.37 3.89
N THR A 93 4.08 -7.37 3.11
CA THR A 93 3.70 -7.26 1.69
C THR A 93 4.68 -8.05 0.80
N MET A 94 4.19 -8.42 -0.38
CA MET A 94 5.01 -9.10 -1.40
C MET A 94 6.22 -8.24 -1.80
N ILE A 95 6.04 -6.94 -1.96
CA ILE A 95 7.11 -6.02 -2.37
C ILE A 95 8.21 -5.96 -1.32
N THR A 96 7.85 -5.77 -0.04
CA THR A 96 8.83 -5.75 1.06
C THR A 96 9.54 -7.08 1.20
N ALA A 97 8.83 -8.21 1.04
CA ALA A 97 9.45 -9.52 1.04
C ALA A 97 10.46 -9.69 -0.11
N ALA A 98 10.13 -9.21 -1.32
CA ALA A 98 11.01 -9.28 -2.47
C ALA A 98 12.27 -8.42 -2.29
N HIS A 99 12.14 -7.21 -1.76
CA HIS A 99 13.29 -6.36 -1.43
C HIS A 99 14.17 -6.97 -0.35
N ALA A 100 13.59 -7.49 0.74
CA ALA A 100 14.37 -8.16 1.79
C ALA A 100 15.15 -9.37 1.26
N CYS A 101 14.56 -10.13 0.34
CA CYS A 101 15.21 -11.21 -0.36
C CYS A 101 16.41 -10.72 -1.19
N ASN A 102 16.23 -9.63 -1.97
CA ASN A 102 17.30 -9.05 -2.78
C ASN A 102 18.45 -8.52 -1.94
N ASP A 103 18.17 -7.80 -0.86
CA ASP A 103 19.18 -7.26 0.05
C ASP A 103 20.01 -8.39 0.67
N LYS A 104 19.37 -9.50 1.03
CA LYS A 104 20.07 -10.67 1.58
C LYS A 104 20.91 -11.37 0.52
N ALA A 105 20.44 -11.47 -0.71
CA ALA A 105 21.19 -12.03 -1.83
C ALA A 105 22.41 -11.17 -2.18
N GLU A 106 22.24 -9.84 -2.21
CA GLU A 106 23.35 -8.89 -2.42
C GLU A 106 24.41 -8.99 -1.32
N GLN A 107 23.98 -9.05 -0.05
CA GLN A 107 24.92 -9.25 1.06
C GLN A 107 25.72 -10.54 0.92
N LYS A 108 25.05 -11.63 0.54
CA LYS A 108 25.71 -12.93 0.32
C LYS A 108 26.68 -12.87 -0.85
N ALA A 109 26.29 -12.26 -1.96
CA ALA A 109 27.15 -12.05 -3.13
C ALA A 109 28.39 -11.20 -2.80
N ALA A 110 28.19 -10.09 -2.09
CA ALA A 110 29.28 -9.19 -1.68
C ALA A 110 30.29 -9.88 -0.75
N ALA A 111 29.84 -10.76 0.15
CA ALA A 111 30.72 -11.55 1.02
C ALA A 111 31.68 -12.48 0.24
N HIS A 112 31.32 -12.83 -1.01
CA HIS A 112 32.13 -13.64 -1.91
C HIS A 112 32.82 -12.82 -3.03
N GLY A 113 32.82 -11.48 -2.94
CA GLY A 113 33.40 -10.59 -3.93
C GLY A 113 32.64 -10.57 -5.27
N VAL A 114 31.39 -10.98 -5.28
CA VAL A 114 30.53 -11.02 -6.48
C VAL A 114 29.75 -9.70 -6.57
N ASN A 115 29.82 -9.05 -7.74
CA ASN A 115 28.94 -7.92 -8.05
C ASN A 115 27.53 -8.45 -8.35
N TRP A 116 26.56 -7.92 -7.64
CA TRP A 116 25.17 -8.29 -7.73
C TRP A 116 24.36 -7.25 -8.50
N ASN A 117 23.43 -7.70 -9.34
CA ASN A 117 22.45 -6.85 -10.00
C ASN A 117 21.12 -7.62 -10.05
N GLY A 118 20.29 -7.43 -9.02
CA GLY A 118 18.93 -7.93 -8.93
C GLY A 118 17.96 -6.76 -8.77
N ASN A 119 16.86 -6.82 -9.48
CA ASN A 119 15.77 -5.87 -9.33
C ASN A 119 14.44 -6.62 -9.23
N PRO A 120 13.97 -6.94 -8.02
CA PRO A 120 12.75 -7.72 -7.84
C PRO A 120 11.50 -7.01 -8.34
N ASP A 121 11.49 -5.68 -8.46
CA ASP A 121 10.36 -4.92 -8.99
C ASP A 121 10.10 -5.19 -10.49
N ILE A 122 11.15 -5.56 -11.23
CA ILE A 122 11.09 -5.83 -12.67
C ILE A 122 11.17 -7.33 -12.95
N ASP A 123 12.02 -8.04 -12.21
CA ASP A 123 12.42 -9.43 -12.51
C ASP A 123 11.69 -10.47 -11.65
N LEU A 124 10.64 -10.06 -10.92
CA LEU A 124 9.83 -10.97 -10.11
C LEU A 124 9.10 -11.98 -11.02
N GLN A 125 9.47 -13.24 -10.89
CA GLN A 125 8.94 -14.33 -11.72
C GLN A 125 7.76 -15.04 -11.06
N LEU A 126 7.86 -15.22 -9.74
CA LEU A 126 6.85 -15.91 -8.95
C LEU A 126 6.85 -15.39 -7.52
N HIS A 127 5.66 -15.20 -7.00
CA HIS A 127 5.44 -15.01 -5.57
C HIS A 127 4.27 -15.87 -5.12
N LYS A 128 4.36 -16.38 -3.91
CA LYS A 128 3.30 -17.18 -3.31
C LYS A 128 3.34 -17.05 -1.80
N THR A 129 2.18 -16.83 -1.21
CA THR A 129 2.03 -16.96 0.25
C THR A 129 2.02 -18.43 0.65
N ILE A 130 2.90 -18.81 1.58
CA ILE A 130 2.98 -20.14 2.16
C ILE A 130 2.49 -20.05 3.60
N GLY A 131 1.39 -20.75 3.91
CA GLY A 131 0.77 -20.62 5.23
C GLY A 131 0.13 -19.25 5.43
N LYS A 132 0.37 -18.63 6.61
CA LYS A 132 -0.26 -17.36 6.99
C LYS A 132 0.71 -16.18 7.04
N ASP A 133 2.00 -16.43 7.11
CA ASP A 133 3.04 -15.45 7.50
C ASP A 133 4.31 -15.50 6.66
N THR A 134 4.34 -16.32 5.61
CA THR A 134 5.54 -16.55 4.80
C THR A 134 5.27 -16.29 3.32
N PHE A 135 6.16 -15.53 2.68
CA PHE A 135 6.25 -15.47 1.23
C PHE A 135 7.33 -16.39 0.69
N SER A 136 7.03 -17.09 -0.41
CA SER A 136 8.00 -17.66 -1.33
C SER A 136 8.17 -16.68 -2.49
N ILE A 137 9.37 -16.17 -2.66
CA ILE A 137 9.74 -15.20 -3.69
C ILE A 137 10.72 -15.83 -4.66
N VAL A 138 10.47 -15.67 -5.96
CA VAL A 138 11.37 -16.10 -7.03
C VAL A 138 11.55 -14.94 -8.00
N TYR A 139 12.81 -14.55 -8.26
CA TYR A 139 13.12 -13.52 -9.25
C TYR A 139 14.45 -13.80 -9.96
N GLY A 140 14.62 -13.15 -11.13
CA GLY A 140 15.85 -13.16 -11.88
C GLY A 140 16.86 -12.14 -11.37
N ALA A 141 18.14 -12.45 -11.44
CA ALA A 141 19.24 -11.53 -11.15
C ALA A 141 20.46 -11.83 -12.00
N THR A 142 21.46 -10.97 -11.93
CA THR A 142 22.76 -11.19 -12.57
C THR A 142 23.88 -11.10 -11.55
N ALA A 143 24.72 -12.12 -11.49
CA ALA A 143 25.92 -12.17 -10.69
C ALA A 143 27.16 -12.00 -11.58
N LYS A 144 28.18 -11.25 -11.13
CA LYS A 144 29.43 -11.07 -11.87
C LYS A 144 30.63 -11.13 -10.93
N GLN A 145 31.50 -12.09 -11.13
CA GLN A 145 32.79 -12.12 -10.48
C GLN A 145 33.78 -11.16 -11.19
N PRO A 146 34.78 -10.60 -10.49
CA PRO A 146 35.83 -9.80 -11.09
C PRO A 146 36.52 -10.59 -12.20
N GLY A 147 36.61 -10.01 -13.40
CA GLY A 147 37.26 -10.65 -14.57
C GLY A 147 36.43 -11.71 -15.30
N ALA A 148 35.24 -12.05 -14.81
CA ALA A 148 34.34 -13.02 -15.45
C ALA A 148 33.19 -12.37 -16.20
N SER A 149 32.51 -13.14 -17.05
CA SER A 149 31.23 -12.73 -17.68
C SER A 149 30.10 -12.65 -16.67
N LYS A 150 29.08 -11.88 -17.00
CA LYS A 150 27.83 -11.86 -16.22
C LYS A 150 27.16 -13.23 -16.30
N LEU A 151 26.71 -13.74 -15.15
CA LEU A 151 26.00 -15.00 -15.03
C LEU A 151 24.56 -14.71 -14.61
N PRO A 152 23.56 -15.04 -15.45
CA PRO A 152 22.15 -14.96 -15.02
C PRO A 152 21.87 -16.02 -13.96
N VAL A 153 21.17 -15.62 -12.92
CA VAL A 153 20.81 -16.48 -11.78
C VAL A 153 19.34 -16.34 -11.44
N THR A 154 18.76 -17.40 -10.89
CA THR A 154 17.43 -17.38 -10.26
C THR A 154 17.59 -17.41 -8.76
N VAL A 155 16.92 -16.50 -8.09
CA VAL A 155 16.90 -16.39 -6.63
C VAL A 155 15.58 -16.93 -6.10
N HIS A 156 15.68 -17.78 -5.09
CA HIS A 156 14.54 -18.28 -4.32
C HIS A 156 14.71 -17.88 -2.88
N CYS A 157 13.70 -17.27 -2.29
CA CYS A 157 13.66 -16.93 -0.87
C CYS A 157 12.38 -17.39 -0.20
N LEU A 158 12.50 -17.70 1.09
CA LEU A 158 11.39 -17.71 2.03
C LEU A 158 11.56 -16.52 2.98
N VAL A 159 10.52 -15.70 3.06
CA VAL A 159 10.53 -14.46 3.86
C VAL A 159 9.34 -14.45 4.79
N THR A 160 9.60 -14.22 6.07
CA THR A 160 8.60 -14.12 7.15
C THR A 160 8.69 -12.76 7.83
N GLY A 161 7.82 -12.50 8.79
CA GLY A 161 7.86 -11.29 9.62
C GLY A 161 6.75 -10.32 9.29
N THR A 162 7.03 -9.03 9.51
CA THR A 162 6.11 -7.92 9.27
C THR A 162 6.71 -6.96 8.24
N GLU A 163 5.92 -5.96 7.83
CA GLU A 163 6.38 -4.91 6.91
C GLU A 163 7.64 -4.19 7.42
N ASP A 164 7.69 -3.89 8.72
CA ASP A 164 8.82 -3.18 9.33
C ASP A 164 10.01 -4.08 9.64
N HIS A 165 9.78 -5.39 9.77
CA HIS A 165 10.78 -6.39 10.18
C HIS A 165 10.69 -7.66 9.34
N PRO A 166 10.98 -7.58 8.03
CA PRO A 166 11.04 -8.76 7.18
C PRO A 166 12.26 -9.61 7.54
N HIS A 167 12.10 -10.92 7.56
CA HIS A 167 13.15 -11.87 7.87
C HIS A 167 13.25 -12.96 6.81
N VAL A 168 14.41 -13.05 6.14
CA VAL A 168 14.71 -14.11 5.17
C VAL A 168 15.14 -15.36 5.93
N THR A 169 14.33 -16.40 5.87
CA THR A 169 14.57 -17.69 6.55
C THR A 169 15.30 -18.69 5.68
N ASP A 170 15.14 -18.59 4.35
CA ASP A 170 15.84 -19.40 3.39
C ASP A 170 16.23 -18.58 2.16
N LEU A 171 17.41 -18.84 1.59
CA LEU A 171 17.93 -18.17 0.39
C LEU A 171 18.75 -19.12 -0.46
N ASN A 172 18.26 -19.41 -1.65
CA ASN A 172 18.92 -20.21 -2.68
C ASN A 172 19.16 -19.35 -3.92
N ILE A 173 20.38 -19.40 -4.46
CA ILE A 173 20.79 -18.71 -5.69
C ILE A 173 21.31 -19.76 -6.65
N ASN A 174 20.64 -19.95 -7.78
CA ASN A 174 20.94 -20.98 -8.76
C ASN A 174 21.29 -20.34 -10.12
N PRO A 175 22.32 -20.82 -10.84
CA PRO A 175 22.56 -20.41 -12.21
C PRO A 175 21.35 -20.74 -13.08
N GLN A 176 20.97 -19.82 -13.98
CA GLN A 176 20.01 -20.14 -15.03
C GLN A 176 20.70 -21.01 -16.08
N GLN A 177 20.07 -22.14 -16.39
CA GLN A 177 20.55 -23.05 -17.44
C GLN A 177 20.04 -22.59 -18.81
#